data_18bcf2080ea22bd004452c528e17e972
#
_entry.id   18bcf2080ea22bd004452c528e17e972
#
_cell.length_a   1.000
_cell.length_b   1.000
_cell.length_c   1.000
_cell.angle_alpha   90.00
_cell.angle_beta   90.00
_cell.angle_gamma   90.00
#
_symmetry.space_group_name_H-M   'P 1'
#
loop_
_entity.id
_entity.type
_entity.pdbx_description
1 polymer ?
#
loop_
_entity_poly.entity_id
_entity_poly.type
_entity_poly.pdbx_seq_one_letter_code
_entity_poly.pdbx_strand_id
1 'polypeptide(L)'
;MMNEETIVENPIINTNTTETKDVANNTLEGETGNTSSDVKMTRIIFALPGDNFSSKFLISWTSTISKIMEMRKYDILISPATGSFVSFVRMKTLGLDTLRGDTQKPFDNQDFDIWITIDSDIIFTPEQVVELIESTEHHPVVAGMYRMSDLINYAFVKDWDINHFKENGTFKFSTPEEIEIWKKETAFKYYPVAYTGMGFMAIKKEVFDKMRYPYFDSEINVIVTDDGKTIRDICSEDVAFSKNIIKAGYQIMINTYIRVGHLKQLVI
;
A
#
# COMPACT_ATOMS: atom_id res chain seq x y z
N MET A 1 36.77 -11.24 -12.98
CA MET A 1 35.67 -11.72 -13.84
C MET A 1 34.41 -11.55 -13.00
N MET A 2 33.67 -10.50 -13.25
CA MET A 2 32.35 -10.28 -12.64
C MET A 2 31.33 -11.09 -13.43
N ASN A 3 30.58 -11.93 -12.74
CA ASN A 3 29.45 -12.63 -13.35
C ASN A 3 28.35 -11.62 -13.65
N GLU A 4 27.91 -11.55 -14.90
CA GLU A 4 26.71 -10.84 -15.31
C GLU A 4 25.50 -11.59 -14.69
N GLU A 5 24.95 -11.04 -13.62
CA GLU A 5 23.61 -11.45 -13.16
C GLU A 5 22.60 -10.90 -14.17
N THR A 6 21.93 -11.80 -14.86
CA THR A 6 20.83 -11.47 -15.77
C THR A 6 19.70 -10.85 -14.95
N ILE A 7 19.48 -9.55 -15.13
CA ILE A 7 18.32 -8.85 -14.56
C ILE A 7 17.08 -9.41 -15.27
N VAL A 8 16.31 -10.22 -14.58
CA VAL A 8 15.01 -10.68 -15.03
C VAL A 8 14.02 -9.56 -14.74
N GLU A 9 13.59 -8.85 -15.77
CA GLU A 9 12.49 -7.90 -15.66
C GLU A 9 11.22 -8.64 -15.23
N ASN A 10 10.63 -8.23 -14.12
CA ASN A 10 9.35 -8.79 -13.64
C ASN A 10 8.22 -8.26 -14.54
N PRO A 11 7.50 -9.13 -15.27
CA PRO A 11 6.40 -8.68 -16.12
C PRO A 11 5.20 -8.22 -15.28
N ILE A 12 4.60 -7.10 -15.67
CA ILE A 12 3.26 -6.72 -15.19
C ILE A 12 2.28 -7.69 -15.86
N ILE A 13 1.62 -8.51 -15.07
CA ILE A 13 0.64 -9.46 -15.59
C ILE A 13 -0.70 -8.75 -15.72
N ASN A 14 -1.12 -8.47 -16.96
CA ASN A 14 -2.45 -7.98 -17.26
C ASN A 14 -3.40 -9.17 -17.45
N THR A 15 -4.43 -9.28 -16.64
CA THR A 15 -5.40 -10.39 -16.66
C THR A 15 -6.52 -10.21 -17.72
N ASN A 16 -6.52 -9.10 -18.47
CA ASN A 16 -7.57 -8.79 -19.45
C ASN A 16 -7.09 -8.86 -20.91
N THR A 17 -6.41 -9.93 -21.36
CA THR A 17 -6.15 -10.16 -22.78
C THR A 17 -7.34 -10.89 -23.41
N THR A 18 -8.25 -10.13 -24.03
CA THR A 18 -9.16 -10.63 -25.06
C THR A 18 -8.51 -10.41 -26.42
N GLU A 19 -8.06 -11.49 -27.06
CA GLU A 19 -7.64 -11.48 -28.46
C GLU A 19 -8.86 -11.17 -29.36
N THR A 20 -8.85 -10.03 -30.03
CA THR A 20 -9.77 -9.73 -31.13
C THR A 20 -9.20 -10.26 -32.42
N LYS A 21 -9.81 -11.29 -32.99
CA LYS A 21 -9.59 -11.70 -34.39
C LYS A 21 -10.33 -10.75 -35.31
N ASP A 22 -9.58 -10.14 -36.23
CA ASP A 22 -10.12 -9.39 -37.36
C ASP A 22 -11.00 -10.27 -38.25
N VAL A 23 -12.26 -9.89 -38.42
CA VAL A 23 -13.09 -10.33 -39.56
C VAL A 23 -13.68 -9.10 -40.23
N ALA A 24 -13.38 -9.02 -41.53
CA ALA A 24 -13.72 -7.92 -42.42
C ALA A 24 -15.22 -7.75 -42.67
N ASN A 25 -15.62 -6.49 -42.77
CA ASN A 25 -16.70 -5.84 -43.49
C ASN A 25 -17.95 -6.64 -43.90
N ASN A 26 -19.10 -6.20 -43.40
CA ASN A 26 -20.23 -5.89 -44.27
C ASN A 26 -21.15 -4.81 -43.67
N THR A 27 -21.37 -3.77 -44.45
CA THR A 27 -22.22 -2.62 -44.21
C THR A 27 -23.69 -3.01 -44.14
N LEU A 28 -24.40 -2.63 -43.06
CA LEU A 28 -25.84 -2.35 -43.09
C LEU A 28 -26.11 -1.24 -42.07
N GLU A 29 -26.58 -0.12 -42.59
CA GLU A 29 -27.10 1.02 -41.83
C GLU A 29 -28.35 0.62 -41.06
N GLY A 30 -28.37 0.87 -39.78
CA GLY A 30 -29.53 0.74 -38.91
C GLY A 30 -29.29 1.54 -37.64
N GLU A 31 -29.81 2.77 -37.61
CA GLU A 31 -29.84 3.62 -36.45
C GLU A 31 -30.59 2.95 -35.31
N THR A 32 -29.92 2.55 -34.25
CA THR A 32 -30.50 2.48 -32.91
C THR A 32 -29.47 3.03 -31.94
N GLY A 33 -29.70 4.26 -31.50
CA GLY A 33 -28.91 4.93 -30.48
C GLY A 33 -28.96 4.13 -29.17
N ASN A 34 -27.90 3.37 -28.93
CA ASN A 34 -27.61 2.81 -27.64
C ASN A 34 -26.35 3.49 -27.11
N THR A 35 -26.53 4.63 -26.45
CA THR A 35 -25.47 5.25 -25.66
C THR A 35 -25.23 4.34 -24.45
N SER A 36 -24.45 3.27 -24.63
CA SER A 36 -23.77 2.65 -23.51
C SER A 36 -22.76 3.69 -23.02
N SER A 37 -23.12 4.38 -21.94
CA SER A 37 -22.13 5.13 -21.17
C SER A 37 -21.05 4.13 -20.76
N ASP A 38 -19.88 4.19 -21.38
CA ASP A 38 -18.69 3.45 -20.94
C ASP A 38 -18.41 3.89 -19.50
N VAL A 39 -18.89 3.09 -18.55
CA VAL A 39 -18.57 3.30 -17.14
C VAL A 39 -17.06 3.09 -17.00
N LYS A 40 -16.30 4.17 -16.82
CA LYS A 40 -14.87 4.11 -16.60
C LYS A 40 -14.61 3.21 -15.39
N MET A 41 -13.96 2.07 -15.63
CA MET A 41 -13.54 1.17 -14.54
C MET A 41 -12.43 1.82 -13.72
N THR A 42 -12.49 1.68 -12.40
CA THR A 42 -11.41 2.11 -11.51
C THR A 42 -10.23 1.17 -11.65
N ARG A 43 -9.07 1.68 -12.06
CA ARG A 43 -7.84 0.90 -12.23
C ARG A 43 -7.08 0.79 -10.92
N ILE A 44 -6.88 -0.45 -10.46
CA ILE A 44 -6.23 -0.79 -9.21
C ILE A 44 -4.95 -1.56 -9.49
N ILE A 45 -3.85 -1.12 -8.89
CA ILE A 45 -2.58 -1.83 -8.92
C ILE A 45 -2.35 -2.47 -7.55
N PHE A 46 -2.31 -3.80 -7.50
CA PHE A 46 -1.93 -4.55 -6.32
C PHE A 46 -0.42 -4.77 -6.28
N ALA A 47 0.23 -4.12 -5.34
CA ALA A 47 1.65 -4.28 -5.03
C ALA A 47 1.83 -5.42 -4.04
N LEU A 48 2.57 -6.45 -4.43
CA LEU A 48 2.80 -7.65 -3.63
C LEU A 48 4.31 -7.78 -3.34
N PRO A 49 4.83 -7.08 -2.33
CA PRO A 49 6.22 -7.23 -1.93
C PRO A 49 6.44 -8.56 -1.21
N GLY A 50 7.45 -9.32 -1.64
CA GLY A 50 7.82 -10.61 -1.04
C GLY A 50 7.96 -11.72 -2.07
N ASP A 51 8.65 -12.79 -1.66
CA ASP A 51 8.94 -13.97 -2.49
C ASP A 51 8.27 -15.25 -1.95
N ASN A 52 7.79 -15.22 -0.71
CA ASN A 52 7.16 -16.37 -0.06
C ASN A 52 5.76 -15.99 0.44
N PHE A 53 4.76 -16.62 -0.17
CA PHE A 53 3.35 -16.42 0.17
C PHE A 53 2.79 -17.70 0.78
N SER A 54 2.22 -17.60 1.98
CA SER A 54 1.62 -18.74 2.66
C SER A 54 0.37 -19.23 1.94
N SER A 55 -0.03 -20.50 2.19
CA SER A 55 -1.32 -21.02 1.69
C SER A 55 -2.51 -20.19 2.18
N LYS A 56 -2.43 -19.62 3.39
CA LYS A 56 -3.46 -18.71 3.92
C LYS A 56 -3.55 -17.42 3.10
N PHE A 57 -2.40 -16.81 2.77
CA PHE A 57 -2.36 -15.66 1.88
C PHE A 57 -2.96 -15.99 0.51
N LEU A 58 -2.57 -17.13 -0.07
CA LEU A 58 -3.04 -17.56 -1.38
C LEU A 58 -4.57 -17.72 -1.42
N ILE A 59 -5.17 -18.28 -0.36
CA ILE A 59 -6.64 -18.37 -0.22
C ILE A 59 -7.26 -16.97 -0.14
N SER A 60 -6.71 -16.09 0.72
CA SER A 60 -7.17 -14.69 0.81
C SER A 60 -7.12 -13.99 -0.55
N TRP A 61 -5.99 -14.13 -1.24
CA TRP A 61 -5.74 -13.51 -2.53
C TRP A 61 -6.70 -14.00 -3.63
N THR A 62 -6.81 -15.32 -3.82
CA THR A 62 -7.66 -15.89 -4.87
C THR A 62 -9.13 -15.57 -4.65
N SER A 63 -9.61 -15.64 -3.40
CA SER A 63 -10.98 -15.24 -3.06
C SER A 63 -11.24 -13.75 -3.32
N THR A 64 -10.26 -12.90 -3.04
CA THR A 64 -10.36 -11.46 -3.28
C THR A 64 -10.42 -11.14 -4.76
N ILE A 65 -9.52 -11.72 -5.57
CA ILE A 65 -9.54 -11.49 -7.02
C ILE A 65 -10.86 -11.96 -7.63
N SER A 66 -11.36 -13.15 -7.25
CA SER A 66 -12.66 -13.63 -7.69
C SER A 66 -13.78 -12.62 -7.38
N LYS A 67 -13.84 -12.14 -6.14
CA LYS A 67 -14.83 -11.16 -5.69
C LYS A 67 -14.77 -9.84 -6.46
N ILE A 68 -13.57 -9.30 -6.64
CA ILE A 68 -13.37 -8.03 -7.35
C ILE A 68 -13.77 -8.16 -8.84
N MET A 69 -13.42 -9.28 -9.48
CA MET A 69 -13.81 -9.56 -10.87
C MET A 69 -15.35 -9.69 -11.03
N GLU A 70 -16.02 -10.32 -10.07
CA GLU A 70 -17.49 -10.40 -10.05
C GLU A 70 -18.16 -9.02 -9.97
N MET A 71 -17.55 -8.06 -9.31
CA MET A 71 -18.09 -6.70 -9.17
C MET A 71 -18.10 -5.92 -10.48
N ARG A 72 -17.26 -6.25 -11.46
CA ARG A 72 -17.16 -5.61 -12.79
C ARG A 72 -16.98 -4.08 -12.74
N LYS A 73 -16.41 -3.57 -11.67
CA LYS A 73 -16.14 -2.13 -11.43
C LYS A 73 -14.67 -1.77 -11.57
N TYR A 74 -13.78 -2.77 -11.51
CA TYR A 74 -12.35 -2.59 -11.33
C TYR A 74 -11.55 -3.24 -12.45
N ASP A 75 -10.55 -2.52 -12.95
CA ASP A 75 -9.47 -3.02 -13.80
C ASP A 75 -8.25 -3.28 -12.89
N ILE A 76 -7.74 -4.52 -12.90
CA ILE A 76 -6.74 -4.97 -11.95
C ILE A 76 -5.41 -5.21 -12.64
N LEU A 77 -4.36 -4.63 -12.09
CA LEU A 77 -2.97 -4.93 -12.40
C LEU A 77 -2.27 -5.49 -11.13
N ILE A 78 -1.32 -6.39 -11.32
CA ILE A 78 -0.54 -6.97 -10.23
C ILE A 78 0.92 -6.59 -10.44
N SER A 79 1.53 -5.98 -9.42
CA SER A 79 2.93 -5.58 -9.41
C SER A 79 3.69 -6.29 -8.27
N PRO A 80 4.17 -7.52 -8.50
CA PRO A 80 4.98 -8.23 -7.52
C PRO A 80 6.41 -7.74 -7.56
N ALA A 81 7.09 -7.78 -6.42
CA ALA A 81 8.53 -7.53 -6.36
C ALA A 81 9.17 -8.28 -5.21
N THR A 82 10.41 -8.70 -5.44
CA THR A 82 11.23 -9.43 -4.45
C THR A 82 12.63 -8.84 -4.37
N GLY A 83 13.30 -9.05 -3.27
CA GLY A 83 14.67 -8.59 -3.02
C GLY A 83 15.01 -8.58 -1.54
N SER A 84 16.31 -8.40 -1.25
CA SER A 84 16.83 -8.44 0.12
C SER A 84 16.60 -7.15 0.91
N PHE A 85 16.29 -6.04 0.24
CA PHE A 85 16.16 -4.73 0.86
C PHE A 85 14.75 -4.16 0.61
N VAL A 86 13.99 -4.01 1.68
CA VAL A 86 12.54 -3.73 1.62
C VAL A 86 12.22 -2.44 0.87
N SER A 87 12.98 -1.36 1.08
CA SER A 87 12.76 -0.09 0.37
C SER A 87 12.90 -0.23 -1.15
N PHE A 88 13.86 -1.03 -1.63
CA PHE A 88 13.99 -1.32 -3.07
C PHE A 88 12.85 -2.20 -3.59
N VAL A 89 12.40 -3.17 -2.79
CA VAL A 89 11.23 -3.99 -3.14
C VAL A 89 10.00 -3.11 -3.30
N ARG A 90 9.75 -2.21 -2.37
CA ARG A 90 8.62 -1.28 -2.44
C ARG A 90 8.72 -0.34 -3.65
N MET A 91 9.92 0.19 -3.97
CA MET A 91 10.12 0.98 -5.19
C MET A 91 9.81 0.18 -6.45
N LYS A 92 10.23 -1.08 -6.52
CA LYS A 92 9.93 -1.96 -7.66
C LYS A 92 8.42 -2.20 -7.80
N THR A 93 7.67 -2.35 -6.69
CA THR A 93 6.21 -2.50 -6.78
C THR A 93 5.49 -1.24 -7.29
N LEU A 94 6.17 -0.09 -7.30
CA LEU A 94 5.72 1.14 -7.95
C LEU A 94 6.23 1.28 -9.40
N GLY A 95 6.86 0.23 -9.94
CA GLY A 95 7.44 0.26 -11.29
C GLY A 95 8.54 1.32 -11.45
N LEU A 96 9.25 1.67 -10.36
CA LEU A 96 10.32 2.66 -10.39
C LEU A 96 11.63 2.03 -10.87
N ASP A 97 12.41 2.83 -11.61
CA ASP A 97 13.73 2.46 -12.10
C ASP A 97 14.71 3.59 -11.81
N THR A 98 15.82 3.27 -11.14
CA THR A 98 16.86 4.24 -10.78
C THR A 98 17.39 5.01 -11.99
N LEU A 99 17.42 4.41 -13.19
CA LEU A 99 17.91 5.04 -14.41
C LEU A 99 16.97 6.13 -14.97
N ARG A 100 15.72 6.21 -14.50
CA ARG A 100 14.79 7.27 -14.93
C ARG A 100 15.01 8.62 -14.25
N GLY A 101 15.87 8.67 -13.22
CA GLY A 101 16.22 9.90 -12.51
C GLY A 101 15.20 10.33 -11.45
N ASP A 102 15.40 11.55 -10.94
CA ASP A 102 14.72 12.07 -9.75
C ASP A 102 13.31 12.62 -9.98
N THR A 103 12.92 12.80 -11.23
CA THR A 103 11.59 13.30 -11.62
C THR A 103 10.58 12.18 -11.94
N GLN A 104 11.00 10.93 -11.81
CA GLN A 104 10.18 9.80 -12.18
C GLN A 104 8.91 9.69 -11.31
N LYS A 105 7.87 9.14 -11.94
CA LYS A 105 6.58 8.84 -11.32
C LYS A 105 6.30 7.34 -11.35
N PRO A 106 5.41 6.83 -10.47
CA PRO A 106 5.04 5.42 -10.51
C PRO A 106 4.62 4.98 -11.90
N PHE A 107 5.07 3.77 -12.29
CA PHE A 107 4.77 3.13 -13.57
C PHE A 107 5.02 4.00 -14.80
N ASP A 108 6.07 4.83 -14.74
CA ASP A 108 6.39 5.78 -15.82
C ASP A 108 5.23 6.73 -16.18
N ASN A 109 4.52 7.16 -15.13
CA ASN A 109 3.34 8.01 -15.20
C ASN A 109 2.13 7.39 -15.95
N GLN A 110 2.09 6.06 -16.11
CA GLN A 110 0.90 5.38 -16.61
C GLN A 110 -0.31 5.68 -15.72
N ASP A 111 -1.49 5.64 -16.31
CA ASP A 111 -2.72 5.95 -15.59
C ASP A 111 -3.15 4.79 -14.70
N PHE A 112 -3.44 5.08 -13.44
CA PHE A 112 -4.08 4.23 -12.46
C PHE A 112 -4.82 5.10 -11.44
N ASP A 113 -5.79 4.52 -10.73
CA ASP A 113 -6.56 5.27 -9.74
C ASP A 113 -6.05 5.00 -8.32
N ILE A 114 -5.79 3.72 -8.00
CA ILE A 114 -5.42 3.28 -6.65
C ILE A 114 -4.25 2.30 -6.71
N TRP A 115 -3.26 2.49 -5.87
CA TRP A 115 -2.20 1.53 -5.58
C TRP A 115 -2.45 0.93 -4.20
N ILE A 116 -2.49 -0.42 -4.11
CA ILE A 116 -2.73 -1.14 -2.87
C ILE A 116 -1.54 -2.03 -2.59
N THR A 117 -0.89 -1.86 -1.44
CA THR A 117 0.18 -2.75 -1.00
C THR A 117 -0.34 -3.74 0.03
N ILE A 118 0.01 -5.02 -0.18
CA ILE A 118 -0.33 -6.11 0.73
C ILE A 118 0.94 -6.95 0.95
N ASP A 119 1.47 -6.94 2.17
CA ASP A 119 2.65 -7.72 2.50
C ASP A 119 2.35 -9.23 2.52
N SER A 120 3.33 -10.04 2.18
CA SER A 120 3.20 -11.48 1.97
C SER A 120 2.78 -12.27 3.22
N ASP A 121 2.90 -11.67 4.41
CA ASP A 121 2.51 -12.24 5.70
C ASP A 121 1.18 -11.67 6.26
N ILE A 122 0.45 -10.91 5.46
CA ILE A 122 -0.89 -10.41 5.81
C ILE A 122 -1.97 -11.41 5.37
N ILE A 123 -2.94 -11.66 6.25
CA ILE A 123 -4.09 -12.51 6.00
C ILE A 123 -5.35 -11.66 6.06
N PHE A 124 -6.13 -11.65 5.01
CA PHE A 124 -7.26 -10.73 4.80
C PHE A 124 -8.45 -11.45 4.18
N THR A 125 -9.61 -10.78 4.13
CA THR A 125 -10.79 -11.25 3.43
C THR A 125 -11.12 -10.36 2.23
N PRO A 126 -11.89 -10.84 1.25
CA PRO A 126 -12.35 -10.03 0.12
C PRO A 126 -13.07 -8.75 0.56
N GLU A 127 -13.89 -8.83 1.60
CA GLU A 127 -14.67 -7.70 2.12
C GLU A 127 -13.74 -6.62 2.69
N GLN A 128 -12.64 -7.00 3.34
CA GLN A 128 -11.66 -6.05 3.86
C GLN A 128 -10.92 -5.31 2.75
N VAL A 129 -10.65 -5.97 1.63
CA VAL A 129 -10.03 -5.31 0.46
C VAL A 129 -11.02 -4.38 -0.22
N VAL A 130 -12.27 -4.82 -0.44
CA VAL A 130 -13.33 -3.96 -1.00
C VAL A 130 -13.53 -2.73 -0.11
N GLU A 131 -13.65 -2.92 1.19
CA GLU A 131 -13.77 -1.84 2.17
C GLU A 131 -12.57 -0.88 2.14
N LEU A 132 -11.35 -1.40 1.93
CA LEU A 132 -10.15 -0.58 1.80
C LEU A 132 -10.19 0.28 0.52
N ILE A 133 -10.63 -0.30 -0.60
CA ILE A 133 -10.80 0.41 -1.87
C ILE A 133 -11.85 1.53 -1.72
N GLU A 134 -13.03 1.20 -1.19
CA GLU A 134 -14.12 2.16 -0.99
C GLU A 134 -13.73 3.28 -0.02
N SER A 135 -12.90 2.99 0.97
CA SER A 135 -12.37 4.00 1.90
C SER A 135 -11.54 5.08 1.20
N THR A 136 -10.94 4.78 0.04
CA THR A 136 -10.19 5.80 -0.72
C THR A 136 -11.08 6.89 -1.33
N GLU A 137 -12.39 6.68 -1.42
CA GLU A 137 -13.34 7.70 -1.85
C GLU A 137 -13.44 8.85 -0.83
N HIS A 138 -13.17 8.54 0.45
CA HIS A 138 -13.21 9.50 1.55
C HIS A 138 -11.84 10.09 1.88
N HIS A 139 -10.79 9.25 1.80
CA HIS A 139 -9.43 9.63 2.18
C HIS A 139 -8.42 9.06 1.19
N PRO A 140 -7.55 9.88 0.58
CA PRO A 140 -6.61 9.42 -0.45
C PRO A 140 -5.56 8.42 0.04
N VAL A 141 -5.35 8.32 1.37
CA VAL A 141 -4.41 7.39 2.00
C VAL A 141 -5.11 6.70 3.16
N VAL A 142 -5.38 5.41 3.01
CA VAL A 142 -6.05 4.58 4.02
C VAL A 142 -5.32 3.27 4.24
N ALA A 143 -5.24 2.84 5.50
CA ALA A 143 -4.70 1.53 5.86
C ALA A 143 -5.65 0.77 6.79
N GLY A 144 -5.50 -0.55 6.81
CA GLY A 144 -6.12 -1.42 7.80
C GLY A 144 -5.19 -1.66 9.00
N MET A 145 -5.76 -2.17 10.08
CA MET A 145 -5.05 -2.48 11.31
C MET A 145 -4.53 -3.92 11.32
N TYR A 146 -3.31 -4.10 11.80
CA TYR A 146 -2.78 -5.41 12.17
C TYR A 146 -1.86 -5.32 13.38
N ARG A 147 -1.73 -6.44 14.11
CA ARG A 147 -0.90 -6.51 15.30
C ARG A 147 0.57 -6.61 14.94
N MET A 148 1.43 -5.98 15.76
CA MET A 148 2.85 -6.22 15.73
C MET A 148 3.20 -7.62 16.29
N SER A 149 4.46 -8.01 16.22
CA SER A 149 4.96 -9.28 16.75
C SER A 149 4.89 -9.39 18.28
N ASP A 150 4.78 -8.27 18.97
CA ASP A 150 4.57 -8.20 20.43
C ASP A 150 3.16 -8.66 20.86
N LEU A 151 2.23 -8.83 19.90
CA LEU A 151 0.83 -9.20 20.09
C LEU A 151 0.00 -8.18 20.91
N ILE A 152 0.59 -7.06 21.28
CA ILE A 152 -0.01 -6.02 22.13
C ILE A 152 -0.41 -4.82 21.28
N ASN A 153 0.53 -4.29 20.49
CA ASN A 153 0.36 -3.05 19.76
C ASN A 153 -0.10 -3.25 18.32
N TYR A 154 -0.75 -2.25 17.76
CA TYR A 154 -0.97 -2.12 16.32
C TYR A 154 0.25 -1.49 15.65
N ALA A 155 0.48 -1.79 14.37
CA ALA A 155 1.63 -1.29 13.60
C ALA A 155 1.42 0.15 13.12
N PHE A 156 0.94 1.05 13.99
CA PHE A 156 0.80 2.47 13.67
C PHE A 156 0.95 3.35 14.92
N VAL A 157 1.26 4.62 14.68
CA VAL A 157 1.52 5.63 15.70
C VAL A 157 0.62 6.84 15.43
N LYS A 158 -0.13 7.27 16.45
CA LYS A 158 -1.02 8.43 16.34
C LYS A 158 -0.24 9.72 16.08
N ASP A 159 0.73 9.99 16.92
CA ASP A 159 1.55 11.21 16.90
C ASP A 159 3.03 10.88 17.15
N TRP A 160 3.93 11.71 16.64
CA TRP A 160 5.37 11.59 16.93
C TRP A 160 5.67 12.09 18.34
N ASP A 161 5.62 11.18 19.32
CA ASP A 161 5.94 11.50 20.72
C ASP A 161 7.48 11.44 20.94
N ILE A 162 8.14 12.59 20.77
CA ILE A 162 9.59 12.74 20.94
C ILE A 162 10.03 12.42 22.37
N ASN A 163 9.21 12.75 23.39
CA ASN A 163 9.58 12.49 24.78
C ASN A 163 9.54 10.98 25.07
N HIS A 164 8.48 10.31 24.62
CA HIS A 164 8.44 8.86 24.70
C HIS A 164 9.64 8.20 24.01
N PHE A 165 10.01 8.70 22.80
CA PHE A 165 11.18 8.16 22.07
C PHE A 165 12.51 8.41 22.80
N LYS A 166 12.70 9.58 23.43
CA LYS A 166 13.89 9.88 24.23
C LYS A 166 14.06 8.94 25.43
N GLU A 167 12.94 8.56 26.05
CA GLU A 167 12.91 7.71 27.24
C GLU A 167 13.01 6.21 26.92
N ASN A 168 12.37 5.77 25.84
CA ASN A 168 12.15 4.35 25.55
C ASN A 168 12.94 3.83 24.34
N GLY A 169 13.48 4.70 23.49
CA GLY A 169 14.19 4.34 22.26
C GLY A 169 13.28 3.72 21.19
N THR A 170 11.95 3.88 21.32
CA THR A 170 10.95 3.35 20.39
C THR A 170 9.77 4.30 20.26
N PHE A 171 8.96 4.13 19.22
CA PHE A 171 7.72 4.90 19.06
C PHE A 171 6.65 4.41 20.03
N LYS A 172 5.72 5.32 20.36
CA LYS A 172 4.52 5.00 21.13
C LYS A 172 3.46 4.44 20.19
N PHE A 173 3.45 3.13 20.00
CA PHE A 173 2.47 2.45 19.17
C PHE A 173 1.09 2.43 19.80
N SER A 174 0.04 2.54 18.98
CA SER A 174 -1.34 2.53 19.45
C SER A 174 -1.80 1.14 19.89
N THR A 175 -2.59 1.10 20.96
CA THR A 175 -3.15 -0.14 21.51
C THR A 175 -4.60 -0.37 21.05
N PRO A 176 -5.13 -1.60 21.19
CA PRO A 176 -6.56 -1.85 20.93
C PRO A 176 -7.49 -1.05 21.81
N GLU A 177 -7.12 -0.86 23.08
CA GLU A 177 -7.90 -0.13 24.04
C GLU A 177 -8.06 1.33 23.60
N GLU A 178 -7.00 1.97 23.12
CA GLU A 178 -7.04 3.32 22.57
C GLU A 178 -8.00 3.41 21.38
N ILE A 179 -7.99 2.43 20.48
CA ILE A 179 -8.89 2.41 19.33
C ILE A 179 -10.36 2.19 19.75
N GLU A 180 -10.62 1.31 20.71
CA GLU A 180 -11.99 1.09 21.22
C GLU A 180 -12.51 2.33 21.97
N ILE A 181 -11.66 3.05 22.70
CA ILE A 181 -12.01 4.36 23.29
C ILE A 181 -12.34 5.36 22.21
N TRP A 182 -11.47 5.53 21.22
CA TRP A 182 -11.70 6.42 20.09
C TRP A 182 -13.04 6.17 19.39
N LYS A 183 -13.36 4.91 19.09
CA LYS A 183 -14.63 4.53 18.45
C LYS A 183 -15.85 4.91 19.28
N LYS A 184 -15.76 4.73 20.61
CA LYS A 184 -16.86 5.07 21.53
C LYS A 184 -17.07 6.57 21.67
N GLU A 185 -15.97 7.32 21.73
CA GLU A 185 -16.02 8.77 21.97
C GLU A 185 -16.40 9.57 20.74
N THR A 186 -15.93 9.15 19.55
CA THR A 186 -16.06 9.95 18.32
C THR A 186 -17.09 9.41 17.36
N ALA A 187 -17.41 8.13 17.40
CA ALA A 187 -18.18 7.38 16.40
C ALA A 187 -17.57 7.49 14.97
N PHE A 188 -16.32 7.95 14.82
CA PHE A 188 -15.65 8.03 13.54
C PHE A 188 -15.02 6.70 13.14
N LYS A 189 -15.14 6.38 11.87
CA LYS A 189 -14.56 5.19 11.24
C LYS A 189 -13.06 5.31 11.05
N TYR A 190 -12.57 6.50 10.76
CA TYR A 190 -11.21 6.78 10.34
C TYR A 190 -10.40 7.44 11.45
N TYR A 191 -9.30 6.80 11.85
CA TYR A 191 -8.40 7.27 12.88
C TYR A 191 -7.15 7.90 12.24
N PRO A 192 -6.87 9.19 12.45
CA PRO A 192 -5.69 9.84 11.89
C PRO A 192 -4.42 9.38 12.58
N VAL A 193 -3.37 9.12 11.79
CA VAL A 193 -2.07 8.66 12.30
C VAL A 193 -0.92 9.42 11.65
N ALA A 194 0.19 9.54 12.38
CA ALA A 194 1.43 10.09 11.86
C ALA A 194 2.23 9.03 11.07
N TYR A 195 2.06 7.75 11.41
CA TYR A 195 2.78 6.64 10.81
C TYR A 195 1.92 5.37 10.85
N THR A 196 2.07 4.55 9.82
CA THR A 196 1.59 3.17 9.81
C THR A 196 2.54 2.27 9.01
N GLY A 197 2.66 1.02 9.45
CA GLY A 197 3.28 0.00 8.61
C GLY A 197 2.49 -0.21 7.31
N MET A 198 3.16 -0.58 6.26
CA MET A 198 2.61 -0.64 4.91
C MET A 198 2.04 -2.03 4.54
N GLY A 199 1.82 -2.90 5.52
CA GLY A 199 1.38 -4.27 5.26
C GLY A 199 0.00 -4.40 4.62
N PHE A 200 -0.89 -3.40 4.79
CA PHE A 200 -2.23 -3.38 4.19
C PHE A 200 -2.72 -1.94 4.02
N MET A 201 -2.44 -1.34 2.86
CA MET A 201 -2.64 0.10 2.63
C MET A 201 -3.06 0.39 1.19
N ALA A 202 -3.99 1.33 1.00
CA ALA A 202 -4.42 1.86 -0.28
C ALA A 202 -4.09 3.34 -0.40
N ILE A 203 -3.62 3.76 -1.58
CA ILE A 203 -3.17 5.12 -1.87
C ILE A 203 -3.65 5.52 -3.26
N LYS A 204 -4.31 6.68 -3.38
CA LYS A 204 -4.67 7.24 -4.68
C LYS A 204 -3.46 7.77 -5.43
N LYS A 205 -3.50 7.70 -6.76
CA LYS A 205 -2.44 8.21 -7.65
C LYS A 205 -2.07 9.66 -7.34
N GLU A 206 -3.04 10.51 -7.07
CA GLU A 206 -2.83 11.94 -6.79
C GLU A 206 -1.86 12.23 -5.62
N VAL A 207 -1.72 11.28 -4.69
CA VAL A 207 -0.76 11.39 -3.58
C VAL A 207 0.67 11.31 -4.11
N PHE A 208 0.95 10.32 -4.98
CA PHE A 208 2.27 10.16 -5.62
C PHE A 208 2.61 11.33 -6.54
N ASP A 209 1.60 11.98 -7.14
CA ASP A 209 1.82 13.14 -7.99
C ASP A 209 2.38 14.34 -7.21
N LYS A 210 2.04 14.46 -5.91
CA LYS A 210 2.55 15.50 -5.01
C LYS A 210 3.77 15.09 -4.19
N MET A 211 4.00 13.79 -4.00
CA MET A 211 5.19 13.31 -3.31
C MET A 211 6.45 13.51 -4.14
N ARG A 212 7.58 13.65 -3.46
CA ARG A 212 8.90 13.73 -4.08
C ARG A 212 9.58 12.36 -4.08
N TYR A 213 10.17 11.99 -5.22
CA TYR A 213 11.08 10.85 -5.32
C TYR A 213 12.43 11.19 -4.64
N PRO A 214 13.11 10.23 -3.99
CA PRO A 214 12.68 8.86 -3.75
C PRO A 214 11.59 8.78 -2.64
N TYR A 215 10.55 7.98 -2.89
CA TYR A 215 9.38 7.92 -2.01
C TYR A 215 9.68 7.30 -0.63
N PHE A 216 10.69 6.41 -0.57
CA PHE A 216 11.12 5.66 0.62
C PHE A 216 12.50 6.12 1.09
N ASP A 217 12.76 7.41 1.05
CA ASP A 217 14.04 8.01 1.41
C ASP A 217 14.26 7.99 2.93
N SER A 218 14.99 6.99 3.41
CA SER A 218 15.28 6.81 4.83
C SER A 218 16.21 7.89 5.34
N GLU A 219 15.69 8.77 6.17
CA GLU A 219 16.44 9.85 6.83
C GLU A 219 17.08 9.34 8.14
N ILE A 220 18.19 9.94 8.55
CA ILE A 220 18.73 9.77 9.88
C ILE A 220 18.02 10.76 10.81
N ASN A 221 17.27 10.26 11.78
CA ASN A 221 16.74 11.07 12.85
C ASN A 221 17.85 11.41 13.84
N VAL A 222 18.02 12.68 14.14
CA VAL A 222 18.96 13.15 15.15
C VAL A 222 18.19 13.86 16.25
N ILE A 223 18.20 13.32 17.46
CA ILE A 223 17.50 13.85 18.61
C ILE A 223 18.53 14.14 19.72
N VAL A 224 18.51 15.35 20.26
CA VAL A 224 19.32 15.69 21.42
C VAL A 224 18.45 15.60 22.67
N THR A 225 18.89 14.82 23.65
CA THR A 225 18.24 14.69 24.96
C THR A 225 18.57 15.87 25.86
N ASP A 226 17.81 16.05 26.93
CA ASP A 226 17.96 17.18 27.84
C ASP A 226 19.29 17.16 28.61
N ASP A 227 19.89 15.97 28.79
CA ASP A 227 21.24 15.75 29.34
C ASP A 227 22.38 15.93 28.31
N GLY A 228 22.06 16.35 27.07
CA GLY A 228 23.00 16.61 26.00
C GLY A 228 23.45 15.37 25.20
N LYS A 229 22.91 14.20 25.47
CA LYS A 229 23.18 12.98 24.68
C LYS A 229 22.54 13.12 23.30
N THR A 230 23.27 12.70 22.26
CA THR A 230 22.74 12.64 20.88
C THR A 230 22.31 11.23 20.56
N ILE A 231 21.00 11.04 20.28
CA ILE A 231 20.42 9.80 19.75
C ILE A 231 20.42 9.93 18.23
N ARG A 232 20.91 8.89 17.54
CA ARG A 232 20.81 8.77 16.08
C ARG A 232 20.10 7.48 15.75
N ASP A 233 19.08 7.57 14.92
CA ASP A 233 18.29 6.43 14.49
C ASP A 233 18.05 6.51 12.98
N ILE A 234 18.04 5.34 12.33
CA ILE A 234 17.71 5.23 10.91
C ILE A 234 16.21 5.00 10.82
N CYS A 235 15.53 5.91 10.14
CA CYS A 235 14.12 5.77 9.80
C CYS A 235 13.92 4.54 8.91
N SER A 236 12.96 3.66 9.23
CA SER A 236 12.55 2.59 8.33
C SER A 236 11.87 3.15 7.08
N GLU A 237 11.74 2.33 6.03
CA GLU A 237 11.16 2.76 4.76
C GLU A 237 9.69 3.20 4.89
N ASP A 238 8.93 2.54 5.74
CA ASP A 238 7.52 2.84 6.01
C ASP A 238 7.35 4.14 6.83
N VAL A 239 8.26 4.42 7.76
CA VAL A 239 8.33 5.72 8.47
C VAL A 239 8.70 6.84 7.48
N ALA A 240 9.70 6.63 6.63
CA ALA A 240 10.11 7.59 5.60
C ALA A 240 8.96 7.90 4.63
N PHE A 241 8.26 6.87 4.18
CA PHE A 241 7.12 6.99 3.30
C PHE A 241 5.96 7.75 3.95
N SER A 242 5.63 7.44 5.22
CA SER A 242 4.60 8.14 5.99
C SER A 242 4.92 9.63 6.13
N LYS A 243 6.18 9.97 6.45
CA LYS A 243 6.63 11.36 6.51
C LYS A 243 6.51 12.06 5.15
N ASN A 244 6.84 11.37 4.05
CA ASN A 244 6.74 11.93 2.70
C ASN A 244 5.29 12.21 2.31
N ILE A 245 4.34 11.32 2.65
CA ILE A 245 2.90 11.54 2.48
C ILE A 245 2.45 12.81 3.22
N ILE A 246 2.84 12.96 4.48
CA ILE A 246 2.48 14.12 5.31
C ILE A 246 3.12 15.41 4.76
N LYS A 247 4.38 15.36 4.34
CA LYS A 247 5.06 16.49 3.67
C LYS A 247 4.34 16.91 2.36
N ALA A 248 3.73 15.96 1.66
CA ALA A 248 2.92 16.22 0.46
C ALA A 248 1.54 16.81 0.76
N GLY A 249 1.18 17.00 2.05
CA GLY A 249 -0.08 17.62 2.50
C GLY A 249 -1.23 16.64 2.69
N TYR A 250 -0.96 15.33 2.78
CA TYR A 250 -1.99 14.32 3.01
C TYR A 250 -1.94 13.76 4.43
N GLN A 251 -3.12 13.40 4.96
CA GLN A 251 -3.27 12.70 6.22
C GLN A 251 -3.40 11.20 5.97
N ILE A 252 -2.66 10.40 6.72
CA ILE A 252 -2.82 8.94 6.73
C ILE A 252 -3.96 8.59 7.68
N MET A 253 -4.90 7.77 7.18
CA MET A 253 -6.07 7.34 7.96
C MET A 253 -6.06 5.83 8.15
N ILE A 254 -6.32 5.38 9.36
CA ILE A 254 -6.62 3.98 9.66
C ILE A 254 -8.13 3.76 9.62
N ASN A 255 -8.60 2.86 8.77
CA ASN A 255 -9.98 2.39 8.86
C ASN A 255 -10.09 1.39 10.03
N THR A 256 -10.70 1.82 11.14
CA THR A 256 -10.77 1.05 12.39
C THR A 256 -11.68 -0.19 12.33
N TYR A 257 -12.40 -0.38 11.22
CA TYR A 257 -13.21 -1.57 10.95
C TYR A 257 -12.47 -2.62 10.11
N ILE A 258 -11.32 -2.27 9.51
CA ILE A 258 -10.48 -3.21 8.79
C ILE A 258 -9.39 -3.73 9.73
N ARG A 259 -9.56 -4.95 10.22
CA ARG A 259 -8.56 -5.62 11.04
C ARG A 259 -8.10 -6.91 10.36
N VAL A 260 -6.90 -6.89 9.79
CA VAL A 260 -6.31 -8.04 9.09
C VAL A 260 -5.41 -8.86 10.00
N GLY A 261 -5.17 -10.12 9.64
CA GLY A 261 -4.24 -11.00 10.32
C GLY A 261 -2.80 -10.71 9.92
N HIS A 262 -1.86 -10.92 10.85
CA HIS A 262 -0.41 -10.83 10.62
C HIS A 262 0.20 -12.18 10.95
N LEU A 263 0.63 -12.92 9.93
CA LEU A 263 1.20 -14.25 10.08
C LEU A 263 2.64 -14.14 10.60
N LYS A 264 2.92 -14.73 11.75
CA LYS A 264 4.27 -14.85 12.28
C LYS A 264 4.62 -16.32 12.46
N GLN A 265 5.83 -16.68 12.07
CA GLN A 265 6.37 -18.03 12.30
C GLN A 265 6.96 -18.09 13.70
N LEU A 266 6.62 -19.12 14.44
CA LEU A 266 7.19 -19.43 15.76
C LEU A 266 8.08 -20.67 15.60
N VAL A 267 9.33 -20.57 16.02
CA VAL A 267 10.22 -21.74 16.17
C VAL A 267 10.08 -22.21 17.62
N ILE A 268 9.67 -23.49 17.76
CA ILE A 268 9.47 -24.14 19.08
C ILE A 268 10.66 -25.06 19.34
#